data_00559c5431356047d18e97463e072d98
#
_entry.id   00559c5431356047d18e97463e072d98
#
_cell.length_a   1.000
_cell.length_b   1.000
_cell.length_c   1.000
_cell.angle_alpha   90.00
_cell.angle_beta   90.00
_cell.angle_gamma   90.00
#
_symmetry.space_group_name_H-M   'P 1'
#
loop_
_entity.id
_entity.type
_entity.pdbx_description
1 polymer ?
#
loop_
_entity_poly.entity_id
_entity_poly.type
_entity_poly.pdbx_seq_one_letter_code
_entity_poly.pdbx_strand_id
1 'polypeptide(L)'
;YPCAKSRKEIQAFEMKAKVGNEYLFPQELRPSGKKFTNDQVSLTTNWRFRTQWGDKVSFVDGRKGEQTFEVGKDFSDFLVWRKDGFASYELATVVDDHLMEISEIVRGMDLLVSSARQCLLFDSLKWSRPDFYHCELLLNKEGNKMSKSERNLFRLIL
;
A
#
# COMPACT_ATOMS: atom_id res chain seq x y z
N TYR A 1 2.00 15.08 -0.49
CA TYR A 1 1.98 16.21 0.46
C TYR A 1 2.64 15.83 1.78
N PRO A 2 3.28 16.79 2.49
CA PRO A 2 3.87 16.54 3.80
C PRO A 2 2.79 16.32 4.86
N CYS A 3 3.05 15.42 5.82
CA CYS A 3 2.10 15.04 6.84
C CYS A 3 2.77 14.85 8.20
N ALA A 4 2.48 15.74 9.14
CA ALA A 4 2.96 15.64 10.52
C ALA A 4 2.04 14.80 11.43
N LYS A 5 0.90 14.30 10.92
CA LYS A 5 -0.09 13.59 11.71
C LYS A 5 0.41 12.25 12.22
N SER A 6 0.25 12.02 13.51
CA SER A 6 0.57 10.77 14.20
C SER A 6 -0.48 9.68 13.91
N ARG A 7 -0.11 8.41 14.17
CA ARG A 7 -1.06 7.29 14.10
C ARG A 7 -2.25 7.49 15.04
N LYS A 8 -2.03 8.02 16.26
CA LYS A 8 -3.09 8.26 17.24
C LYS A 8 -4.11 9.28 16.73
N GLU A 9 -3.66 10.37 16.10
CA GLU A 9 -4.55 11.37 15.51
C GLU A 9 -5.40 10.79 14.37
N ILE A 10 -4.81 9.91 13.53
CA ILE A 10 -5.54 9.25 12.45
C ILE A 10 -6.55 8.25 13.02
N GLN A 11 -6.15 7.45 14.00
CA GLN A 11 -7.01 6.45 14.64
C GLN A 11 -8.20 7.07 15.40
N ALA A 12 -8.05 8.29 15.91
CA ALA A 12 -9.12 9.01 16.62
C ALA A 12 -10.36 9.28 15.75
N PHE A 13 -10.24 9.20 14.43
CA PHE A 13 -11.38 9.28 13.51
C PHE A 13 -12.13 7.96 13.36
N GLU A 14 -11.61 6.85 13.89
CA GLU A 14 -12.21 5.50 13.88
C GLU A 14 -12.58 4.96 12.48
N MET A 15 -12.09 5.59 11.42
CA MET A 15 -12.34 5.19 10.03
C MET A 15 -11.48 4.00 9.65
N LYS A 16 -12.08 2.80 9.64
CA LYS A 16 -11.38 1.56 9.25
C LYS A 16 -11.62 1.23 7.78
N ALA A 17 -10.59 0.72 7.12
CA ALA A 17 -10.71 0.16 5.79
C ALA A 17 -11.62 -1.08 5.81
N LYS A 18 -12.38 -1.28 4.71
CA LYS A 18 -13.24 -2.46 4.55
C LYS A 18 -12.42 -3.74 4.42
N VAL A 19 -11.22 -3.63 3.84
CA VAL A 19 -10.29 -4.73 3.63
C VAL A 19 -9.07 -4.53 4.52
N GLY A 20 -8.71 -5.54 5.30
CA GLY A 20 -7.61 -5.45 6.27
C GLY A 20 -7.99 -4.73 7.56
N ASN A 21 -6.99 -4.43 8.38
CA ASN A 21 -7.16 -3.80 9.70
C ASN A 21 -6.56 -2.38 9.74
N GLU A 22 -6.39 -1.74 8.59
CA GLU A 22 -5.80 -0.41 8.52
C GLU A 22 -6.84 0.68 8.77
N TYR A 23 -6.38 1.79 9.36
CA TYR A 23 -7.19 2.99 9.46
C TYR A 23 -7.04 3.83 8.20
N LEU A 24 -8.16 4.31 7.68
CA LEU A 24 -8.19 5.26 6.57
C LEU A 24 -7.64 6.61 7.04
N PHE A 25 -6.90 7.28 6.17
CA PHE A 25 -6.46 8.64 6.43
C PHE A 25 -7.62 9.62 6.13
N PRO A 26 -8.14 10.33 7.15
CA PRO A 26 -9.27 11.24 6.98
C PRO A 26 -8.94 12.41 6.06
N GLN A 27 -9.90 12.82 5.23
CA GLN A 27 -9.70 13.96 4.31
C GLN A 27 -9.50 15.28 5.06
N GLU A 28 -10.12 15.41 6.23
CA GLU A 28 -10.06 16.57 7.13
C GLU A 28 -8.62 16.84 7.64
N LEU A 29 -7.80 15.80 7.68
CA LEU A 29 -6.39 15.91 8.09
C LEU A 29 -5.46 16.30 6.95
N ARG A 30 -5.97 16.42 5.73
CA ARG A 30 -5.18 16.87 4.58
C ARG A 30 -4.84 18.35 4.70
N PRO A 31 -3.63 18.76 4.30
CA PRO A 31 -3.33 20.18 4.21
C PRO A 31 -4.20 20.84 3.16
N SER A 32 -4.73 22.03 3.46
CA SER A 32 -5.52 22.82 2.53
C SER A 32 -4.68 23.24 1.32
N GLY A 33 -5.05 22.79 0.14
CA GLY A 33 -4.89 23.32 -1.21
C GLY A 33 -3.57 23.89 -1.73
N LYS A 34 -2.49 23.99 -0.96
CA LYS A 34 -1.23 24.56 -1.46
C LYS A 34 -0.47 23.54 -2.32
N LYS A 35 -0.09 23.95 -3.53
CA LYS A 35 0.96 23.27 -4.28
C LYS A 35 2.27 23.45 -3.51
N PHE A 36 2.98 22.37 -3.27
CA PHE A 36 4.30 22.42 -2.67
C PHE A 36 5.34 22.69 -3.76
N THR A 37 6.24 23.62 -3.51
CA THR A 37 7.38 23.93 -4.39
C THR A 37 8.57 23.09 -3.97
N ASN A 38 9.55 22.90 -4.86
CA ASN A 38 10.71 22.04 -4.62
C ASN A 38 11.53 22.45 -3.38
N ASP A 39 11.56 23.74 -3.05
CA ASP A 39 12.21 24.32 -1.88
C ASP A 39 11.51 23.96 -0.55
N GLN A 40 10.25 23.51 -0.61
CA GLN A 40 9.47 23.07 0.54
C GLN A 40 9.57 21.56 0.81
N VAL A 41 10.30 20.82 -0.01
CA VAL A 41 10.49 19.38 0.15
C VAL A 41 11.48 19.11 1.27
N SER A 42 11.00 18.59 2.40
CA SER A 42 11.82 18.13 3.51
C SER A 42 11.77 16.60 3.59
N LEU A 43 12.93 15.97 3.50
CA LEU A 43 13.06 14.51 3.63
C LEU A 43 12.98 14.02 5.09
N THR A 44 12.91 14.95 6.06
CA THR A 44 12.72 14.63 7.48
C THR A 44 11.25 14.65 7.91
N THR A 45 10.33 14.77 6.95
CA THR A 45 8.88 14.76 7.16
C THR A 45 8.25 13.57 6.43
N ASN A 46 7.19 13.01 6.99
CA ASN A 46 6.40 12.02 6.25
C ASN A 46 5.72 12.65 5.05
N TRP A 47 5.75 11.97 3.90
CA TRP A 47 4.99 12.36 2.72
C TRP A 47 3.94 11.31 2.40
N ARG A 48 2.74 11.79 2.05
CA ARG A 48 1.64 10.93 1.61
C ARG A 48 1.30 11.18 0.14
N PHE A 49 0.94 10.09 -0.53
CA PHE A 49 0.26 10.12 -1.80
C PHE A 49 -1.18 10.56 -1.56
N ARG A 50 -1.64 11.59 -2.29
CA ARG A 50 -3.01 12.07 -2.21
C ARG A 50 -3.87 11.25 -3.16
N THR A 51 -4.88 10.59 -2.62
CA THR A 51 -5.86 9.84 -3.41
C THR A 51 -7.15 10.61 -3.55
N GLN A 52 -7.95 10.30 -4.53
CA GLN A 52 -9.29 10.87 -4.70
C GLN A 52 -10.33 9.87 -4.19
N TRP A 53 -11.08 10.23 -3.15
CA TRP A 53 -12.12 9.38 -2.59
C TRP A 53 -13.24 9.15 -3.62
N GLY A 54 -13.69 7.90 -3.69
CA GLY A 54 -14.65 7.43 -4.67
C GLY A 54 -14.03 6.89 -5.96
N ASP A 55 -12.75 7.18 -6.23
CA ASP A 55 -12.06 6.59 -7.35
C ASP A 55 -11.92 5.08 -7.16
N LYS A 56 -11.96 4.37 -8.29
CA LYS A 56 -11.73 2.93 -8.34
C LYS A 56 -10.40 2.63 -8.98
N VAL A 57 -9.66 1.73 -8.36
CA VAL A 57 -8.39 1.21 -8.88
C VAL A 57 -8.59 -0.25 -9.22
N SER A 58 -8.47 -0.58 -10.49
CA SER A 58 -8.61 -1.96 -10.98
C SER A 58 -7.31 -2.47 -11.57
N PHE A 59 -7.07 -3.77 -11.41
CA PHE A 59 -6.04 -4.54 -12.11
C PHE A 59 -6.51 -5.98 -12.27
N VAL A 60 -5.92 -6.70 -13.22
CA VAL A 60 -6.17 -8.14 -13.40
C VAL A 60 -5.10 -8.90 -12.63
N ASP A 61 -5.53 -9.77 -11.74
CA ASP A 61 -4.67 -10.71 -11.03
C ASP A 61 -4.71 -12.08 -11.71
N GLY A 62 -3.55 -12.67 -11.96
CA GLY A 62 -3.45 -13.94 -12.72
C GLY A 62 -4.15 -15.11 -12.06
N ARG A 63 -4.44 -15.04 -10.75
CA ARG A 63 -5.18 -16.07 -10.02
C ARG A 63 -6.61 -15.65 -9.67
N LYS A 64 -6.77 -14.39 -9.23
CA LYS A 64 -8.04 -13.88 -8.69
C LYS A 64 -8.93 -13.23 -9.73
N GLY A 65 -8.43 -13.04 -10.96
CA GLY A 65 -9.12 -12.29 -12.00
C GLY A 65 -9.17 -10.80 -11.70
N GLU A 66 -10.19 -10.12 -12.18
CA GLU A 66 -10.34 -8.69 -12.01
C GLU A 66 -10.52 -8.31 -10.53
N GLN A 67 -9.65 -7.43 -10.05
CA GLN A 67 -9.67 -6.87 -8.70
C GLN A 67 -9.96 -5.38 -8.78
N THR A 68 -10.90 -4.91 -7.98
CA THR A 68 -11.27 -3.48 -7.91
C THR A 68 -11.35 -3.04 -6.47
N PHE A 69 -10.67 -1.94 -6.16
CA PHE A 69 -10.61 -1.31 -4.84
C PHE A 69 -11.13 0.12 -4.93
N GLU A 70 -11.93 0.55 -3.95
CA GLU A 70 -12.48 1.89 -3.89
C GLU A 70 -11.72 2.73 -2.86
N VAL A 71 -11.21 3.86 -3.29
CA VAL A 71 -10.54 4.83 -2.41
C VAL A 71 -11.56 5.43 -1.43
N GLY A 72 -11.19 5.49 -0.17
CA GLY A 72 -12.07 5.93 0.93
C GLY A 72 -12.88 4.80 1.56
N LYS A 73 -12.84 3.57 0.98
CA LYS A 73 -13.44 2.37 1.56
C LYS A 73 -12.40 1.27 1.83
N ASP A 74 -11.58 0.96 0.85
CA ASP A 74 -10.59 -0.12 0.94
C ASP A 74 -9.22 0.40 1.33
N PHE A 75 -8.89 1.60 0.93
CA PHE A 75 -7.70 2.34 1.35
C PHE A 75 -7.90 3.85 1.14
N SER A 76 -6.96 4.66 1.59
CA SER A 76 -6.95 6.12 1.41
C SER A 76 -5.51 6.62 1.24
N ASP A 77 -5.25 7.89 1.54
CA ASP A 77 -3.90 8.47 1.43
C ASP A 77 -2.87 7.64 2.20
N PHE A 78 -1.85 7.19 1.51
CA PHE A 78 -0.82 6.31 2.06
C PHE A 78 0.57 6.95 2.05
N LEU A 79 1.44 6.47 2.91
CA LEU A 79 2.81 6.97 2.98
C LEU A 79 3.60 6.57 1.73
N VAL A 80 4.37 7.53 1.21
CA VAL A 80 5.38 7.30 0.16
C VAL A 80 6.79 7.57 0.67
N TRP A 81 6.95 8.49 1.62
CA TRP A 81 8.23 8.79 2.24
C TRP A 81 8.06 8.93 3.75
N ARG A 82 9.02 8.42 4.51
CA ARG A 82 9.03 8.41 5.97
C ARG A 82 9.95 9.49 6.51
N LYS A 83 9.58 10.08 7.64
CA LYS A 83 10.38 11.11 8.32
C LYS A 83 11.78 10.66 8.77
N ASP A 84 12.02 9.36 8.82
CA ASP A 84 13.32 8.76 9.14
C ASP A 84 14.25 8.65 7.92
N GLY A 85 13.87 9.25 6.79
CA GLY A 85 14.70 9.35 5.60
C GLY A 85 14.59 8.16 4.64
N PHE A 86 13.59 7.28 4.81
CA PHE A 86 13.41 6.11 3.95
C PHE A 86 12.11 6.19 3.14
N ALA A 87 12.15 5.65 1.94
CA ALA A 87 10.93 5.40 1.17
C ALA A 87 10.01 4.46 1.95
N SER A 88 8.70 4.61 1.77
CA SER A 88 7.76 3.60 2.24
C SER A 88 7.90 2.33 1.42
N TYR A 89 7.34 1.22 1.93
CA TYR A 89 7.27 -0.04 1.18
C TYR A 89 6.66 0.15 -0.22
N GLU A 90 5.55 0.87 -0.31
CA GLU A 90 4.83 1.06 -1.58
C GLU A 90 5.69 1.79 -2.62
N LEU A 91 6.39 2.85 -2.22
CA LEU A 91 7.25 3.61 -3.15
C LEU A 91 8.53 2.84 -3.49
N ALA A 92 9.19 2.24 -2.49
CA ALA A 92 10.43 1.51 -2.71
C ALA A 92 10.20 0.35 -3.69
N THR A 93 9.14 -0.46 -3.48
CA THR A 93 8.81 -1.58 -4.36
C THR A 93 8.57 -1.12 -5.79
N VAL A 94 7.75 -0.08 -6.01
CA VAL A 94 7.45 0.44 -7.36
C VAL A 94 8.70 0.94 -8.08
N VAL A 95 9.60 1.63 -7.36
CA VAL A 95 10.85 2.13 -7.96
C VAL A 95 11.79 0.98 -8.30
N ASP A 96 11.96 0.03 -7.38
CA ASP A 96 12.84 -1.13 -7.59
C ASP A 96 12.31 -2.01 -8.74
N ASP A 97 11.01 -2.31 -8.75
CA ASP A 97 10.37 -3.10 -9.81
C ASP A 97 10.54 -2.44 -11.18
N HIS A 98 10.36 -1.12 -11.26
CA HIS A 98 10.57 -0.39 -12.52
C HIS A 98 12.04 -0.40 -12.96
N LEU A 99 12.98 -0.09 -12.06
CA LEU A 99 14.42 -0.04 -12.40
C LEU A 99 15.01 -1.41 -12.73
N MET A 100 14.43 -2.48 -12.16
CA MET A 100 14.84 -3.86 -12.43
C MET A 100 14.05 -4.49 -13.60
N GLU A 101 13.18 -3.72 -14.24
CA GLU A 101 12.35 -4.17 -15.37
C GLU A 101 11.50 -5.41 -15.03
N ILE A 102 10.97 -5.46 -13.79
CA ILE A 102 10.12 -6.54 -13.33
C ILE A 102 8.80 -6.52 -14.11
N SER A 103 8.50 -7.61 -14.81
CA SER A 103 7.28 -7.78 -15.60
C SER A 103 6.17 -8.53 -14.85
N GLU A 104 6.52 -9.37 -13.87
CA GLU A 104 5.56 -10.18 -13.10
C GLU A 104 5.90 -10.16 -11.61
N ILE A 105 4.87 -10.01 -10.77
CA ILE A 105 4.99 -10.00 -9.30
C ILE A 105 4.14 -11.12 -8.71
N VAL A 106 4.79 -12.10 -8.10
CA VAL A 106 4.14 -13.18 -7.36
C VAL A 106 4.28 -12.94 -5.86
N ARG A 107 3.16 -12.82 -5.13
CA ARG A 107 3.18 -12.55 -3.69
C ARG A 107 1.93 -13.03 -2.95
N GLY A 108 1.89 -12.92 -1.63
CA GLY A 108 0.74 -13.32 -0.83
C GLY A 108 -0.47 -12.40 -1.01
N MET A 109 -1.67 -12.96 -0.92
CA MET A 109 -2.93 -12.23 -1.09
C MET A 109 -3.18 -11.15 -0.02
N ASP A 110 -2.44 -11.13 1.05
CA ASP A 110 -2.45 -10.05 2.05
C ASP A 110 -1.90 -8.72 1.51
N LEU A 111 -1.25 -8.75 0.34
CA LEU A 111 -0.73 -7.58 -0.36
C LEU A 111 -1.63 -7.08 -1.51
N LEU A 112 -2.85 -7.59 -1.65
CA LEU A 112 -3.78 -7.15 -2.71
C LEU A 112 -4.05 -5.62 -2.66
N VAL A 113 -4.28 -5.06 -1.47
CA VAL A 113 -4.48 -3.61 -1.30
C VAL A 113 -3.20 -2.83 -1.60
N SER A 114 -2.03 -3.39 -1.26
CA SER A 114 -0.73 -2.79 -1.65
C SER A 114 -0.59 -2.74 -3.16
N SER A 115 -1.03 -3.78 -3.89
CA SER A 115 -1.02 -3.78 -5.37
C SER A 115 -1.86 -2.62 -5.94
N ALA A 116 -3.04 -2.35 -5.38
CA ALA A 116 -3.86 -1.22 -5.81
C ALA A 116 -3.16 0.13 -5.57
N ARG A 117 -2.48 0.31 -4.43
CA ARG A 117 -1.69 1.51 -4.13
C ARG A 117 -0.50 1.67 -5.09
N GLN A 118 0.17 0.56 -5.38
CA GLN A 118 1.31 0.53 -6.31
C GLN A 118 0.85 0.83 -7.74
N CYS A 119 -0.31 0.34 -8.18
CA CYS A 119 -0.90 0.73 -9.46
C CYS A 119 -1.05 2.25 -9.57
N LEU A 120 -1.54 2.93 -8.53
CA LEU A 120 -1.63 4.41 -8.53
C LEU A 120 -0.26 5.08 -8.65
N LEU A 121 0.79 4.51 -8.05
CA LEU A 121 2.14 5.04 -8.17
C LEU A 121 2.69 4.83 -9.58
N PHE A 122 2.56 3.63 -10.16
CA PHE A 122 2.96 3.36 -11.55
C PHE A 122 2.29 4.34 -12.52
N ASP A 123 0.97 4.52 -12.40
CA ASP A 123 0.21 5.44 -13.26
C ASP A 123 0.68 6.89 -13.11
N SER A 124 0.90 7.34 -11.87
CA SER A 124 1.33 8.71 -11.58
C SER A 124 2.74 9.01 -12.09
N LEU A 125 3.60 8.00 -12.12
CA LEU A 125 4.95 8.06 -12.65
C LEU A 125 4.99 7.81 -14.15
N LYS A 126 3.86 7.43 -14.76
CA LYS A 126 3.74 7.06 -16.18
C LYS A 126 4.59 5.84 -16.54
N TRP A 127 4.73 4.92 -15.61
CA TRP A 127 5.41 3.65 -15.78
C TRP A 127 4.42 2.52 -16.07
N SER A 128 4.85 1.52 -16.82
CA SER A 128 4.04 0.33 -17.07
C SER A 128 3.85 -0.45 -15.77
N ARG A 129 2.63 -0.92 -15.54
CA ARG A 129 2.34 -1.81 -14.41
C ARG A 129 2.84 -3.22 -14.75
N PRO A 130 3.45 -3.93 -13.80
CA PRO A 130 3.71 -5.36 -13.95
C PRO A 130 2.42 -6.17 -13.84
N ASP A 131 2.45 -7.42 -14.26
CA ASP A 131 1.40 -8.38 -14.00
C ASP A 131 1.45 -8.86 -12.54
N PHE A 132 0.30 -9.10 -11.93
CA PHE A 132 0.21 -9.53 -10.54
C PHE A 132 -0.36 -10.94 -10.42
N TYR A 133 0.21 -11.74 -9.52
CA TYR A 133 -0.29 -13.04 -9.13
C TYR A 133 -0.28 -13.19 -7.61
N HIS A 134 -1.47 -13.24 -6.98
CA HIS A 134 -1.59 -13.33 -5.54
C HIS A 134 -1.90 -14.76 -5.09
N CYS A 135 -0.89 -15.38 -4.42
CA CYS A 135 -1.01 -16.70 -3.82
C CYS A 135 -1.86 -16.67 -2.55
N GLU A 136 -2.51 -17.77 -2.24
CA GLU A 136 -3.19 -17.93 -0.96
C GLU A 136 -2.19 -17.91 0.20
N LEU A 137 -2.70 -17.48 1.36
CA LEU A 137 -1.92 -17.52 2.59
C LEU A 137 -2.01 -18.91 3.19
N LEU A 138 -0.88 -19.38 3.71
CA LEU A 138 -0.88 -20.54 4.58
C LEU A 138 -1.49 -20.14 5.92
N LEU A 139 -2.53 -20.84 6.32
CA LEU A 139 -3.24 -20.62 7.58
C LEU A 139 -2.87 -21.74 8.56
N ASN A 140 -2.78 -21.41 9.83
CA ASN A 140 -2.67 -22.40 10.89
C ASN A 140 -4.04 -23.08 11.15
N LYS A 141 -4.09 -24.05 12.06
CA LYS A 141 -5.33 -24.78 12.42
C LYS A 141 -6.45 -23.89 12.95
N GLU A 142 -6.10 -22.71 13.43
CA GLU A 142 -7.03 -21.70 13.98
C GLU A 142 -7.50 -20.70 12.92
N GLY A 143 -7.05 -20.84 11.66
CA GLY A 143 -7.40 -19.94 10.56
C GLY A 143 -6.59 -18.65 10.51
N ASN A 144 -5.56 -18.51 11.34
CA ASN A 144 -4.68 -17.34 11.34
C ASN A 144 -3.54 -17.52 10.33
N LYS A 145 -3.08 -16.41 9.74
CA LYS A 145 -1.89 -16.42 8.87
C LYS A 145 -0.69 -16.97 9.63
N MET A 146 -0.05 -18.00 9.09
CA MET A 146 1.17 -18.55 9.66
C MET A 146 2.30 -17.53 9.63
N SER A 147 2.94 -17.32 10.78
CA SER A 147 4.10 -16.44 10.90
C SER A 147 5.41 -17.18 10.63
N LYS A 148 6.46 -16.44 10.20
CA LYS A 148 7.81 -17.01 10.00
C LYS A 148 8.41 -17.59 11.29
N SER A 149 7.92 -17.24 12.47
CA SER A 149 8.35 -17.74 13.76
C SER A 149 7.76 -19.11 14.11
N GLU A 150 6.68 -19.53 13.45
CA GLU A 150 6.11 -20.89 13.61
C GLU A 150 6.88 -21.94 12.78
N ARG A 151 8.22 -21.82 12.77
CA ARG A 151 9.15 -22.61 11.95
C ARG A 151 9.14 -24.13 12.18
N ASN A 152 8.43 -24.64 13.15
CA ASN A 152 8.45 -26.07 13.47
C ASN A 152 7.69 -26.96 12.47
N LEU A 153 6.88 -26.40 11.56
CA LEU A 153 6.15 -27.19 10.57
C LEU A 153 6.93 -27.45 9.27
N PHE A 154 7.89 -26.59 8.90
CA PHE A 154 8.67 -26.79 7.67
C PHE A 154 9.73 -27.90 7.75
N ARG A 155 10.03 -28.42 8.95
CA ARG A 155 10.94 -29.57 9.14
C ARG A 155 10.32 -30.93 8.80
N LEU A 156 9.02 -30.98 8.47
CA LEU A 156 8.30 -32.23 8.19
C LEU A 156 8.03 -32.44 6.68
N ILE A 157 8.47 -31.54 5.80
CA ILE A 157 8.19 -31.63 4.36
C ILE A 157 9.49 -31.73 3.52
N LEU A 158 10.66 -31.72 4.15
CA LEU A 158 11.96 -32.07 3.57
C LEU A 158 12.52 -33.30 4.27
#